data_fd08a17b5105257a49f72f177a069172
#
_entry.id   fd08a17b5105257a49f72f177a069172
#
_cell.length_a   1.000
_cell.length_b   1.000
_cell.length_c   1.000
_cell.angle_alpha   90.00
_cell.angle_beta   90.00
_cell.angle_gamma   90.00
#
_symmetry.space_group_name_H-M   'P 1'
#
loop_
_entity.id
_entity.type
_entity.pdbx_description
1 polymer ?
#
loop_
_entity_poly.entity_id
_entity_poly.type
_entity_poly.pdbx_seq_one_letter_code
_entity_poly.pdbx_strand_id
1 'polypeptide(L)'
;MISLFSYSKNPVKQWGQLQVKGNQLCDQTGDPIVLRGVSYGWHNLWPRFYNKQSVKWLKKDWKCTVLRAAMGTVIEDNYIENPEFALKCMNKVIKAAIKNDLYIIIDWHTYYPQKEEAKAFFSMMAQKYGKYPHIIYEIYNEPMEDSWESVKEYATDIISEIRKYDPDNII
;
A
#
# COMPACT_ATOMS: atom_id res chain seq x y z
N MET A 1 -32.14 -0.02 2.25
CA MET A 1 -31.66 0.13 0.86
C MET A 1 -30.34 -0.63 0.77
N ILE A 2 -30.29 -1.79 0.12
CA ILE A 2 -29.05 -2.57 -0.05
C ILE A 2 -28.27 -1.85 -1.13
N SER A 3 -27.25 -1.10 -0.73
CA SER A 3 -26.27 -0.55 -1.69
C SER A 3 -25.63 -1.72 -2.40
N LEU A 4 -25.97 -1.91 -3.65
CA LEU A 4 -25.25 -2.79 -4.56
C LEU A 4 -23.88 -2.14 -4.77
N PHE A 5 -22.87 -2.55 -3.99
CA PHE A 5 -21.48 -2.17 -4.23
C PHE A 5 -21.09 -2.67 -5.62
N SER A 6 -21.28 -1.82 -6.61
CA SER A 6 -20.99 -2.17 -8.00
C SER A 6 -19.47 -2.34 -8.16
N TYR A 7 -19.08 -3.41 -8.86
CA TYR A 7 -17.71 -3.56 -9.32
C TYR A 7 -17.30 -2.35 -10.17
N SER A 8 -16.22 -1.69 -9.81
CA SER A 8 -15.63 -0.64 -10.63
C SER A 8 -14.56 -1.19 -11.56
N LYS A 9 -14.77 -1.01 -12.86
CA LYS A 9 -13.77 -1.34 -13.88
C LYS A 9 -12.53 -0.43 -13.81
N ASN A 10 -12.73 0.82 -13.39
CA ASN A 10 -11.70 1.83 -13.24
C ASN A 10 -11.85 2.51 -11.86
N PRO A 11 -11.43 1.85 -10.78
CA PRO A 11 -11.75 2.28 -9.42
C PRO A 11 -11.22 3.66 -9.07
N VAL A 12 -9.98 3.99 -9.44
CA VAL A 12 -9.40 5.30 -9.09
C VAL A 12 -10.03 6.43 -9.89
N LYS A 13 -10.36 6.22 -11.16
CA LYS A 13 -11.11 7.21 -11.96
C LYS A 13 -12.52 7.43 -11.42
N GLN A 14 -13.14 6.38 -10.87
CA GLN A 14 -14.50 6.46 -10.35
C GLN A 14 -14.53 7.05 -8.94
N TRP A 15 -13.65 6.60 -8.05
CA TRP A 15 -13.67 6.93 -6.62
C TRP A 15 -12.70 8.05 -6.22
N GLY A 16 -11.67 8.32 -7.04
CA GLY A 16 -10.73 9.41 -6.83
C GLY A 16 -9.85 9.24 -5.59
N GLN A 17 -9.59 10.35 -4.92
CA GLN A 17 -8.86 10.38 -3.66
C GLN A 17 -9.70 9.76 -2.55
N LEU A 18 -9.19 8.72 -1.92
CA LEU A 18 -9.85 8.08 -0.78
C LEU A 18 -9.76 8.94 0.46
N GLN A 19 -10.77 8.84 1.31
CA GLN A 19 -10.82 9.51 2.60
C GLN A 19 -11.50 8.65 3.66
N VAL A 20 -11.22 8.94 4.93
CA VAL A 20 -11.90 8.31 6.06
C VAL A 20 -12.94 9.27 6.60
N LYS A 21 -14.20 8.83 6.70
CA LYS A 21 -15.29 9.57 7.35
C LYS A 21 -15.90 8.72 8.47
N GLY A 22 -15.69 9.15 9.70
CA GLY A 22 -16.06 8.35 10.85
C GLY A 22 -15.31 7.03 10.89
N ASN A 23 -16.00 5.91 10.74
CA ASN A 23 -15.43 4.56 10.69
C ASN A 23 -15.48 3.92 9.29
N GLN A 24 -15.67 4.72 8.24
CA GLN A 24 -15.83 4.24 6.87
C GLN A 24 -14.72 4.75 5.95
N LEU A 25 -14.28 3.86 5.05
CA LEU A 25 -13.49 4.25 3.89
C LEU A 25 -14.44 4.78 2.81
N CYS A 26 -14.20 5.99 2.35
CA CYS A 26 -15.04 6.69 1.41
C CYS A 26 -14.26 7.11 0.16
N ASP A 27 -14.98 7.35 -0.91
CA ASP A 27 -14.47 7.96 -2.11
C ASP A 27 -14.27 9.49 -1.94
N GLN A 28 -13.86 10.17 -2.99
CA GLN A 28 -13.62 11.62 -3.00
C GLN A 28 -14.86 12.46 -2.72
N THR A 29 -16.07 11.93 -2.92
CA THR A 29 -17.34 12.63 -2.65
C THR A 29 -17.83 12.38 -1.23
N GLY A 30 -17.26 11.38 -0.57
CA GLY A 30 -17.58 10.96 0.79
C GLY A 30 -18.58 9.83 0.87
N ASP A 31 -18.84 9.17 -0.23
CA ASP A 31 -19.68 7.98 -0.26
C ASP A 31 -18.88 6.73 0.14
N PRO A 32 -19.41 5.88 1.02
CA PRO A 32 -18.72 4.66 1.46
C PRO A 32 -18.43 3.71 0.30
N ILE A 33 -17.22 3.17 0.27
CA ILE A 33 -16.78 2.20 -0.74
C ILE A 33 -16.21 0.93 -0.10
N VAL A 34 -16.09 -0.11 -0.91
CA VAL A 34 -15.42 -1.36 -0.54
C VAL A 34 -14.35 -1.69 -1.57
N LEU A 35 -13.10 -1.72 -1.14
CA LEU A 35 -11.99 -2.22 -1.94
C LEU A 35 -11.96 -3.75 -1.89
N ARG A 36 -11.76 -4.38 -3.05
CA ARG A 36 -11.63 -5.85 -3.17
C ARG A 36 -10.37 -6.18 -3.95
N GLY A 37 -9.57 -7.05 -3.39
CA GLY A 37 -8.30 -7.40 -4.03
C GLY A 37 -7.54 -8.50 -3.31
N VAL A 38 -6.27 -8.61 -3.64
CA VAL A 38 -5.37 -9.61 -3.10
C VAL A 38 -4.08 -8.97 -2.60
N SER A 39 -3.48 -9.58 -1.58
CA SER A 39 -2.12 -9.29 -1.17
C SER A 39 -1.16 -10.18 -1.97
N TYR A 40 -0.12 -9.57 -2.52
CA TYR A 40 1.05 -10.32 -2.93
C TYR A 40 1.73 -10.91 -1.69
N GLY A 41 2.32 -12.10 -1.81
CA GLY A 41 3.28 -12.57 -0.81
C GLY A 41 4.53 -11.67 -0.79
N TRP A 42 5.37 -11.84 0.20
CA TRP A 42 6.59 -11.04 0.38
C TRP A 42 7.43 -11.03 -0.89
N HIS A 43 7.96 -9.86 -1.22
CA HIS A 43 8.72 -9.68 -2.46
C HIS A 43 9.95 -10.60 -2.56
N ASN A 44 10.60 -10.89 -1.44
CA ASN A 44 11.78 -11.75 -1.36
C ASN A 44 11.45 -13.25 -1.44
N LEU A 45 10.29 -13.68 -0.95
CA LEU A 45 9.85 -15.08 -1.04
C LEU A 45 9.16 -15.40 -2.38
N TRP A 46 8.46 -14.42 -2.95
CA TRP A 46 7.62 -14.61 -4.13
C TRP A 46 7.89 -13.60 -5.26
N PRO A 47 9.17 -13.29 -5.59
CA PRO A 47 9.53 -12.22 -6.54
C PRO A 47 8.96 -12.44 -7.93
N ARG A 48 8.71 -13.70 -8.33
CA ARG A 48 8.14 -14.06 -9.63
C ARG A 48 6.77 -13.43 -9.89
N PHE A 49 6.01 -13.11 -8.85
CA PHE A 49 4.70 -12.49 -8.99
C PHE A 49 4.78 -10.95 -9.08
N TYR A 50 5.90 -10.33 -8.70
CA TYR A 50 6.09 -8.88 -8.77
C TYR A 50 6.39 -8.42 -10.20
N ASN A 51 5.37 -8.47 -11.06
CA ASN A 51 5.47 -8.12 -12.47
C ASN A 51 4.19 -7.48 -13.00
N LYS A 52 4.28 -6.84 -14.19
CA LYS A 52 3.17 -6.12 -14.82
C LYS A 52 2.02 -7.05 -15.27
N GLN A 53 2.35 -8.28 -15.62
CA GLN A 53 1.37 -9.25 -16.13
C GLN A 53 0.44 -9.73 -15.03
N SER A 54 0.97 -10.00 -13.84
CA SER A 54 0.18 -10.38 -12.66
C SER A 54 -0.84 -9.29 -12.30
N VAL A 55 -0.43 -8.01 -12.29
CA VAL A 55 -1.32 -6.87 -12.03
C VAL A 55 -2.46 -6.81 -13.06
N LYS A 56 -2.14 -6.93 -14.35
CA LYS A 56 -3.15 -6.92 -15.42
C LYS A 56 -4.13 -8.08 -15.29
N TRP A 57 -3.61 -9.26 -14.99
CA TRP A 57 -4.43 -10.46 -14.82
C TRP A 57 -5.38 -10.33 -13.62
N LEU A 58 -4.87 -9.92 -12.46
CA LEU A 58 -5.68 -9.71 -11.26
C LEU A 58 -6.79 -8.66 -11.50
N LYS A 59 -6.48 -7.58 -12.20
CA LYS A 59 -7.51 -6.62 -12.60
C LYS A 59 -8.56 -7.23 -13.53
N LYS A 60 -8.11 -7.91 -14.59
CA LYS A 60 -8.99 -8.37 -15.67
C LYS A 60 -9.86 -9.54 -15.23
N ASP A 61 -9.25 -10.56 -14.63
CA ASP A 61 -9.92 -11.84 -14.38
C ASP A 61 -10.51 -11.90 -12.95
N TRP A 62 -9.78 -11.40 -11.96
CA TRP A 62 -10.23 -11.37 -10.56
C TRP A 62 -11.01 -10.10 -10.20
N LYS A 63 -11.05 -9.12 -11.09
CA LYS A 63 -11.79 -7.86 -10.88
C LYS A 63 -11.30 -7.10 -9.62
N CYS A 64 -10.01 -7.20 -9.31
CA CYS A 64 -9.44 -6.46 -8.20
C CYS A 64 -9.57 -4.96 -8.40
N THR A 65 -9.85 -4.24 -7.31
CA THR A 65 -9.86 -2.77 -7.23
C THR A 65 -8.66 -2.24 -6.44
N VAL A 66 -8.05 -3.10 -5.63
CA VAL A 66 -6.83 -2.83 -4.85
C VAL A 66 -5.89 -4.02 -4.91
N LEU A 67 -4.59 -3.77 -4.81
CA LEU A 67 -3.56 -4.78 -4.59
C LEU A 67 -2.71 -4.37 -3.38
N ARG A 68 -2.15 -5.32 -2.66
CA ARG A 68 -1.21 -5.06 -1.57
C ARG A 68 0.16 -5.58 -1.96
N ALA A 69 1.16 -4.72 -1.95
CA ALA A 69 2.55 -5.05 -2.23
C ALA A 69 3.31 -5.16 -0.90
N ALA A 70 3.56 -6.40 -0.48
CA ALA A 70 4.20 -6.73 0.78
C ALA A 70 5.73 -6.70 0.64
N MET A 71 6.37 -5.68 1.19
CA MET A 71 7.83 -5.57 1.19
C MET A 71 8.40 -6.19 2.46
N GLY A 72 8.95 -7.39 2.35
CA GLY A 72 9.56 -8.09 3.48
C GLY A 72 10.81 -7.39 4.00
N THR A 73 10.93 -7.28 5.31
CA THR A 73 12.07 -6.67 6.00
C THR A 73 12.91 -7.68 6.78
N VAL A 74 12.51 -8.94 6.72
CA VAL A 74 13.20 -10.08 7.36
C VAL A 74 13.33 -11.22 6.36
N ILE A 75 14.07 -12.26 6.71
CA ILE A 75 14.42 -13.40 5.85
C ILE A 75 15.37 -12.94 4.72
N GLU A 76 16.05 -13.90 4.09
CA GLU A 76 17.01 -13.65 3.01
C GLU A 76 16.46 -12.76 1.90
N ASP A 77 17.29 -11.94 1.29
CA ASP A 77 16.92 -10.98 0.23
C ASP A 77 15.84 -9.94 0.65
N ASN A 78 15.68 -9.70 1.94
CA ASN A 78 14.78 -8.66 2.44
C ASN A 78 15.25 -7.24 2.08
N TYR A 79 14.41 -6.24 2.36
CA TYR A 79 14.72 -4.84 2.03
C TYR A 79 15.98 -4.32 2.73
N ILE A 80 16.25 -4.74 3.97
CA ILE A 80 17.41 -4.25 4.75
C ILE A 80 18.71 -4.76 4.14
N GLU A 81 18.72 -6.01 3.69
CA GLU A 81 19.90 -6.66 3.09
C GLU A 81 20.08 -6.30 1.61
N ASN A 82 18.98 -6.23 0.86
CA ASN A 82 18.98 -6.04 -0.60
C ASN A 82 17.94 -5.00 -1.05
N PRO A 83 18.12 -3.72 -0.66
CA PRO A 83 17.13 -2.67 -0.94
C PRO A 83 16.90 -2.43 -2.45
N GLU A 84 17.93 -2.61 -3.27
CA GLU A 84 17.78 -2.42 -4.72
C GLU A 84 16.83 -3.46 -5.33
N PHE A 85 16.97 -4.71 -4.96
CA PHE A 85 16.09 -5.79 -5.40
C PHE A 85 14.66 -5.57 -4.92
N ALA A 86 14.47 -5.27 -3.64
CA ALA A 86 13.18 -4.98 -3.04
C ALA A 86 12.47 -3.83 -3.77
N LEU A 87 13.15 -2.70 -3.95
CA LEU A 87 12.63 -1.54 -4.66
C LEU A 87 12.30 -1.84 -6.13
N LYS A 88 13.08 -2.69 -6.79
CA LYS A 88 12.80 -3.15 -8.15
C LYS A 88 11.49 -3.93 -8.21
N CYS A 89 11.23 -4.82 -7.25
CA CYS A 89 9.98 -5.56 -7.13
C CYS A 89 8.79 -4.61 -6.86
N MET A 90 8.88 -3.80 -5.81
CA MET A 90 7.85 -2.84 -5.43
C MET A 90 7.49 -1.88 -6.58
N ASN A 91 8.49 -1.25 -7.19
CA ASN A 91 8.27 -0.30 -8.28
C ASN A 91 7.57 -0.91 -9.50
N LYS A 92 7.78 -2.21 -9.80
CA LYS A 92 7.09 -2.89 -10.91
C LYS A 92 5.60 -2.97 -10.70
N VAL A 93 5.16 -3.37 -9.51
CA VAL A 93 3.73 -3.54 -9.20
C VAL A 93 3.05 -2.21 -8.93
N ILE A 94 3.69 -1.27 -8.22
CA ILE A 94 3.16 0.07 -7.97
C ILE A 94 2.89 0.80 -9.30
N LYS A 95 3.89 0.88 -10.18
CA LYS A 95 3.74 1.52 -11.50
C LYS A 95 2.68 0.81 -12.36
N ALA A 96 2.58 -0.51 -12.25
CA ALA A 96 1.59 -1.27 -12.99
C ALA A 96 0.18 -1.04 -12.43
N ALA A 97 -0.01 -0.93 -11.11
CA ALA A 97 -1.28 -0.61 -10.49
C ALA A 97 -1.77 0.78 -10.92
N ILE A 98 -0.91 1.80 -10.84
CA ILE A 98 -1.21 3.16 -11.30
C ILE A 98 -1.63 3.14 -12.78
N LYS A 99 -0.85 2.50 -13.65
CA LYS A 99 -1.15 2.40 -15.09
C LYS A 99 -2.47 1.68 -15.39
N ASN A 100 -2.87 0.75 -14.54
CA ASN A 100 -4.10 -0.03 -14.69
C ASN A 100 -5.25 0.50 -13.85
N ASP A 101 -5.13 1.70 -13.28
CA ASP A 101 -6.20 2.34 -12.51
C ASP A 101 -6.68 1.48 -11.33
N LEU A 102 -5.72 1.00 -10.52
CA LEU A 102 -5.94 0.24 -9.29
C LEU A 102 -5.36 0.98 -8.11
N TYR A 103 -6.01 0.90 -6.96
CA TYR A 103 -5.36 1.26 -5.70
C TYR A 103 -4.25 0.25 -5.38
N ILE A 104 -3.24 0.72 -4.66
CA ILE A 104 -2.09 -0.10 -4.25
C ILE A 104 -1.69 0.24 -2.81
N ILE A 105 -1.72 -0.77 -1.95
CA ILE A 105 -1.20 -0.68 -0.59
C ILE A 105 0.30 -0.93 -0.66
N ILE A 106 1.08 0.03 -0.20
CA ILE A 106 2.54 -0.07 -0.01
C ILE A 106 2.76 -0.48 1.42
N ASP A 107 3.10 -1.74 1.63
CA ASP A 107 3.17 -2.38 2.94
C ASP A 107 4.62 -2.58 3.38
N TRP A 108 4.95 -2.03 4.56
CA TRP A 108 6.15 -2.36 5.30
C TRP A 108 5.90 -3.64 6.07
N HIS A 109 6.24 -4.76 5.42
CA HIS A 109 5.91 -6.10 5.90
C HIS A 109 6.92 -6.59 6.93
N THR A 110 6.71 -6.15 8.16
CA THR A 110 7.60 -6.39 9.29
C THR A 110 6.87 -6.96 10.49
N TYR A 111 7.65 -7.54 11.39
CA TYR A 111 7.25 -7.95 12.75
C TYR A 111 7.94 -7.12 13.83
N TYR A 112 8.84 -6.22 13.43
CA TYR A 112 9.64 -5.38 14.31
C TYR A 112 9.62 -3.93 13.83
N PRO A 113 9.74 -2.92 14.70
CA PRO A 113 9.54 -1.52 14.32
C PRO A 113 10.50 -1.02 13.23
N GLN A 114 11.82 -1.37 13.26
CA GLN A 114 12.81 -0.95 12.27
C GLN A 114 12.60 0.52 11.82
N LYS A 115 12.45 1.42 12.80
CA LYS A 115 11.90 2.77 12.62
C LYS A 115 12.67 3.62 11.61
N GLU A 116 13.99 3.62 11.66
CA GLU A 116 14.81 4.47 10.80
C GLU A 116 14.76 4.01 9.32
N GLU A 117 14.78 2.70 9.11
CA GLU A 117 14.66 2.11 7.77
C GLU A 117 13.25 2.34 7.19
N ALA A 118 12.22 2.14 8.00
CA ALA A 118 10.83 2.42 7.60
C ALA A 118 10.65 3.90 7.25
N LYS A 119 11.18 4.81 8.05
CA LYS A 119 11.14 6.25 7.82
C LYS A 119 11.80 6.64 6.49
N ALA A 120 13.00 6.12 6.23
CA ALA A 120 13.70 6.35 4.96
C ALA A 120 12.92 5.79 3.76
N PHE A 121 12.36 4.60 3.89
CA PHE A 121 11.54 3.97 2.86
C PHE A 121 10.28 4.78 2.55
N PHE A 122 9.50 5.12 3.57
CA PHE A 122 8.26 5.87 3.35
C PHE A 122 8.48 7.30 2.89
N SER A 123 9.56 7.97 3.34
CA SER A 123 9.99 9.25 2.78
C SER A 123 10.19 9.17 1.26
N MET A 124 10.94 8.15 0.81
CA MET A 124 11.19 7.92 -0.62
C MET A 124 9.89 7.57 -1.38
N MET A 125 9.03 6.72 -0.81
CA MET A 125 7.77 6.33 -1.47
C MET A 125 6.81 7.50 -1.58
N ALA A 126 6.66 8.32 -0.53
CA ALA A 126 5.81 9.49 -0.53
C ALA A 126 6.29 10.57 -1.52
N GLN A 127 7.58 10.88 -1.56
CA GLN A 127 8.17 11.78 -2.56
C GLN A 127 7.88 11.32 -3.98
N LYS A 128 7.98 10.02 -4.23
CA LYS A 128 7.87 9.47 -5.59
C LYS A 128 6.43 9.28 -6.04
N TYR A 129 5.57 8.84 -5.16
CA TYR A 129 4.23 8.37 -5.50
C TYR A 129 3.09 9.13 -4.83
N GLY A 130 3.34 9.97 -3.85
CA GLY A 130 2.32 10.68 -3.05
C GLY A 130 1.33 11.51 -3.87
N LYS A 131 1.73 11.99 -5.03
CA LYS A 131 0.84 12.73 -5.95
C LYS A 131 -0.24 11.87 -6.65
N TYR A 132 -0.20 10.54 -6.48
CA TYR A 132 -1.17 9.64 -7.11
C TYR A 132 -2.23 9.21 -6.09
N PRO A 133 -3.52 9.43 -6.33
CA PRO A 133 -4.59 9.00 -5.44
C PRO A 133 -4.75 7.47 -5.35
N HIS A 134 -3.90 6.74 -6.05
CA HIS A 134 -3.85 5.28 -6.06
C HIS A 134 -3.22 4.69 -4.80
N ILE A 135 -2.47 5.49 -4.03
CA ILE A 135 -1.58 5.00 -2.98
C ILE A 135 -2.31 4.89 -1.65
N ILE A 136 -2.03 3.81 -0.94
CA ILE A 136 -2.37 3.59 0.46
C ILE A 136 -1.09 3.12 1.13
N TYR A 137 -0.78 3.64 2.30
CA TYR A 137 0.39 3.22 3.08
C TYR A 137 -0.03 2.30 4.22
N GLU A 138 0.67 1.19 4.37
CA GLU A 138 0.56 0.31 5.53
C GLU A 138 1.91 0.27 6.22
N ILE A 139 1.99 0.97 7.33
CA ILE A 139 3.28 1.33 7.94
C ILE A 139 3.84 0.28 8.88
N TYR A 140 3.05 -0.71 9.31
CA TYR A 140 3.48 -1.79 10.19
C TYR A 140 2.55 -3.00 10.05
N ASN A 141 3.03 -4.11 9.52
CA ASN A 141 2.21 -5.29 9.23
C ASN A 141 1.67 -5.96 10.49
N GLU A 142 2.55 -6.50 11.33
CA GLU A 142 2.16 -7.30 12.51
C GLU A 142 3.03 -6.99 13.73
N PRO A 143 2.66 -5.99 14.55
CA PRO A 143 3.32 -5.78 15.84
C PRO A 143 3.14 -7.00 16.74
N MET A 144 4.25 -7.70 17.07
CA MET A 144 4.19 -8.97 17.81
C MET A 144 4.20 -8.75 19.32
N GLU A 145 5.28 -8.16 19.82
CA GLU A 145 5.54 -7.99 21.25
C GLU A 145 5.57 -6.52 21.68
N ASP A 146 5.32 -5.61 20.73
CA ASP A 146 5.33 -4.17 20.98
C ASP A 146 4.13 -3.75 21.83
N SER A 147 4.37 -2.87 22.80
CA SER A 147 3.29 -2.22 23.52
C SER A 147 2.50 -1.27 22.60
N TRP A 148 1.27 -0.99 22.96
CA TRP A 148 0.47 0.01 22.23
C TRP A 148 1.17 1.38 22.17
N GLU A 149 1.83 1.78 23.24
CA GLU A 149 2.57 3.04 23.31
C GLU A 149 3.74 3.06 22.31
N SER A 150 4.49 1.95 22.20
CA SER A 150 5.58 1.80 21.23
C SER A 150 5.06 1.86 19.80
N VAL A 151 3.99 1.12 19.47
CA VAL A 151 3.36 1.16 18.15
C VAL A 151 2.87 2.56 17.80
N LYS A 152 2.27 3.25 18.74
CA LYS A 152 1.76 4.62 18.57
C LYS A 152 2.89 5.63 18.33
N GLU A 153 3.99 5.52 19.07
CA GLU A 153 5.17 6.37 18.86
C GLU A 153 5.75 6.14 17.46
N TYR A 154 5.99 4.88 17.10
CA TYR A 154 6.45 4.49 15.76
C TYR A 154 5.54 5.06 14.67
N ALA A 155 4.23 4.83 14.77
CA ALA A 155 3.26 5.30 13.80
C ALA A 155 3.26 6.83 13.67
N THR A 156 3.37 7.55 14.77
CA THR A 156 3.44 9.03 14.78
C THR A 156 4.63 9.53 13.98
N ASP A 157 5.80 8.91 14.17
CA ASP A 157 7.03 9.30 13.47
C ASP A 157 6.94 9.01 11.96
N ILE A 158 6.44 7.83 11.59
CA ILE A 158 6.32 7.44 10.18
C ILE A 158 5.25 8.26 9.46
N ILE A 159 4.10 8.49 10.09
CA ILE A 159 3.03 9.35 9.55
C ILE A 159 3.55 10.77 9.33
N SER A 160 4.26 11.32 10.31
CA SER A 160 4.86 12.65 10.20
C SER A 160 5.82 12.75 9.01
N GLU A 161 6.61 11.70 8.75
CA GLU A 161 7.51 11.67 7.61
C GLU A 161 6.77 11.62 6.28
N ILE A 162 5.77 10.73 6.14
CA ILE A 162 4.93 10.63 4.93
C ILE A 162 4.26 11.97 4.64
N ARG A 163 3.67 12.61 5.64
CA ARG A 163 2.89 13.85 5.50
C ARG A 163 3.70 15.06 5.06
N LYS A 164 5.04 15.01 5.09
CA LYS A 164 5.89 16.04 4.47
C LYS A 164 5.74 16.11 2.95
N TYR A 165 5.38 15.01 2.30
CA TYR A 165 5.35 14.85 0.85
C TYR A 165 3.98 14.44 0.31
N ASP A 166 3.16 13.83 1.14
CA ASP A 166 1.85 13.30 0.77
C ASP A 166 0.82 13.64 1.86
N PRO A 167 0.09 14.76 1.72
CA PRO A 167 -0.88 15.19 2.71
C PRO A 167 -2.19 14.37 2.68
N ASP A 168 -2.51 13.71 1.57
CA ASP A 168 -3.88 13.30 1.25
C ASP A 168 -4.13 11.79 1.29
N ASN A 169 -3.15 10.97 0.88
CA ASN A 169 -3.36 9.52 0.79
C ASN A 169 -3.57 8.85 2.15
N ILE A 170 -4.31 7.76 2.15
CA ILE A 170 -4.61 6.96 3.36
C ILE A 170 -3.33 6.34 3.92
N ILE A 171 -3.22 6.35 5.24
CA ILE A 171 -2.18 5.67 6.01
C ILE A 171 -2.87 4.74 7.01
#